data_9f1daba7e2301016404063142b34228b
#
_entry.id   9f1daba7e2301016404063142b34228b
#
_cell.length_a   1.000
_cell.length_b   1.000
_cell.length_c   1.000
_cell.angle_alpha   90.00
_cell.angle_beta   90.00
_cell.angle_gamma   90.00
#
_symmetry.space_group_name_H-M   'P 1'
#
loop_
_entity.id
_entity.type
_entity.pdbx_description
1 polymer ?
#
loop_
_entity_poly.entity_id
_entity_poly.type
_entity_poly.pdbx_seq_one_letter_code
_entity_poly.pdbx_strand_id
1 'polypeptide(L)'
;LDMTRYAEAAAALGALAAPMLLANDSPDEQFSLAPGGTYYFDLSGASIPGTVNGNLPDSTLHYVPFTYAGTVNAYSRNSEGVSTDDTVKPYDHSLFVADYAVTHTVSWDTLNTANLIFGKDYVGGVDYTLRAPSVGSNYTGSGNSERGVPQSNEWDTMLNKDSGYIQNCNGMFSWGQDVSSGGASSRAVRGYSSARYWSNYYATSSYPYVGFRPVLEVLNPDELGSDGLKAVTLDLGGGKLGNSSEDIQIIVKNGESFTAPASHGLTRPDGNNEDYFMWLGSDGNLYAPDESVPADVTKLTALFYEQFNLALGGRYYFDLSAMGIPGTVNDALPDKTMHYVPFTYAGTVDAYKLTSERETTEEYAQQNKYPHSLFVADYAVKHTVSWNDLNTADLIFGKDYVAGGVGYTLRAPSVGSDRTGLNESQRGTPQSNEWDKLLDKNDGYIKNWNWMASWGQDTR
;
A
#
# COMPACT_ATOMS: atom_id res chain seq x y z
N LEU A 1 71.90 -12.79 -1.74
CA LEU A 1 70.61 -12.23 -2.14
C LEU A 1 70.19 -11.29 -1.01
N ASP A 2 70.14 -10.02 -1.34
CA ASP A 2 69.83 -8.96 -0.36
C ASP A 2 68.31 -8.92 -0.17
N MET A 3 67.82 -9.58 0.87
CA MET A 3 66.41 -9.68 1.24
C MET A 3 65.81 -8.31 1.63
N THR A 4 66.64 -7.34 1.96
CA THR A 4 66.21 -6.00 2.34
C THR A 4 65.67 -5.22 1.16
N ARG A 5 66.26 -5.38 -0.03
CA ARG A 5 65.80 -4.76 -1.27
C ARG A 5 64.46 -5.37 -1.78
N TYR A 6 64.22 -6.66 -1.46
CA TYR A 6 62.95 -7.28 -1.78
C TYR A 6 61.81 -6.82 -0.89
N ALA A 7 62.10 -6.57 0.39
CA ALA A 7 61.12 -6.04 1.34
C ALA A 7 60.74 -4.59 1.02
N GLU A 8 61.71 -3.76 0.62
CA GLU A 8 61.47 -2.38 0.19
C GLU A 8 60.68 -2.30 -1.12
N ALA A 9 60.96 -3.18 -2.08
CA ALA A 9 60.20 -3.25 -3.32
C ALA A 9 58.74 -3.77 -3.10
N ALA A 10 58.55 -4.71 -2.20
CA ALA A 10 57.23 -5.20 -1.83
C ALA A 10 56.42 -4.15 -1.06
N ALA A 11 57.07 -3.38 -0.17
CA ALA A 11 56.45 -2.27 0.54
C ALA A 11 56.09 -1.12 -0.40
N ALA A 12 56.95 -0.82 -1.39
CA ALA A 12 56.69 0.22 -2.40
C ALA A 12 55.55 -0.20 -3.36
N LEU A 13 55.47 -1.50 -3.75
CA LEU A 13 54.32 -2.02 -4.51
C LEU A 13 53.03 -2.02 -3.70
N GLY A 14 53.08 -2.34 -2.43
CA GLY A 14 51.91 -2.28 -1.53
C GLY A 14 51.45 -0.84 -1.30
N ALA A 15 52.35 0.13 -1.16
CA ALA A 15 52.05 1.54 -1.03
C ALA A 15 51.52 2.18 -2.33
N LEU A 16 51.95 1.69 -3.48
CA LEU A 16 51.41 2.11 -4.79
C LEU A 16 50.10 1.43 -5.15
N ALA A 17 49.82 0.20 -4.67
CA ALA A 17 48.56 -0.48 -4.89
C ALA A 17 47.44 0.01 -3.94
N ALA A 18 47.80 0.46 -2.73
CA ALA A 18 46.80 0.96 -1.78
C ALA A 18 46.03 2.20 -2.29
N PRO A 19 46.64 3.22 -2.93
CA PRO A 19 45.90 4.33 -3.54
C PRO A 19 45.06 3.90 -4.77
N MET A 20 45.48 2.88 -5.51
CA MET A 20 44.73 2.38 -6.67
C MET A 20 43.54 1.50 -6.27
N LEU A 21 43.59 0.86 -5.10
CA LEU A 21 42.45 0.09 -4.53
C LEU A 21 41.45 1.01 -3.80
N LEU A 22 41.86 2.22 -3.43
CA LEU A 22 41.02 3.24 -2.80
C LEU A 22 40.38 4.21 -3.81
N ALA A 23 40.73 4.11 -5.10
CA ALA A 23 40.16 4.91 -6.19
C ALA A 23 38.87 4.32 -6.78
N ASN A 24 38.13 3.50 -6.02
CA ASN A 24 36.70 3.34 -6.21
C ASN A 24 36.03 4.39 -5.32
N ASP A 25 36.05 5.63 -5.76
CA ASP A 25 35.34 6.74 -5.14
C ASP A 25 33.82 6.57 -5.32
N SER A 26 33.26 5.55 -4.65
CA SER A 26 31.85 5.59 -4.36
C SER A 26 31.65 6.71 -3.34
N PRO A 27 30.75 7.66 -3.58
CA PRO A 27 30.50 8.71 -2.62
C PRO A 27 29.98 8.12 -1.30
N ASP A 28 30.24 8.81 -0.20
CA ASP A 28 29.62 8.46 1.07
C ASP A 28 28.10 8.56 0.95
N GLU A 29 27.37 7.64 1.59
CA GLU A 29 25.92 7.68 1.61
C GLU A 29 25.41 8.93 2.36
N GLN A 30 24.54 9.72 1.73
CA GLN A 30 23.94 10.90 2.35
C GLN A 30 22.96 10.52 3.47
N PHE A 31 22.37 9.32 3.38
CA PHE A 31 21.38 8.83 4.33
C PHE A 31 21.77 7.48 4.92
N SER A 32 21.35 7.24 6.17
CA SER A 32 21.56 5.97 6.86
C SER A 32 20.68 4.84 6.31
N LEU A 33 19.69 5.14 5.46
CA LEU A 33 18.87 4.15 4.78
C LEU A 33 19.75 3.27 3.88
N ALA A 34 19.67 1.94 4.08
CA ALA A 34 20.50 1.00 3.34
C ALA A 34 20.07 0.90 1.87
N PRO A 35 21.01 1.03 0.91
CA PRO A 35 20.69 0.83 -0.51
C PRO A 35 20.21 -0.59 -0.82
N GLY A 36 19.35 -0.71 -1.86
CA GLY A 36 18.81 -1.98 -2.35
C GLY A 36 17.40 -2.31 -1.87
N GLY A 37 16.87 -1.59 -0.89
CA GLY A 37 15.49 -1.76 -0.44
C GLY A 37 14.46 -1.31 -1.46
N THR A 38 13.28 -1.93 -1.45
CA THR A 38 12.12 -1.55 -2.28
C THR A 38 11.15 -0.72 -1.47
N TYR A 39 10.77 0.43 -2.01
CA TYR A 39 9.84 1.37 -1.41
C TYR A 39 8.78 1.80 -2.42
N TYR A 40 7.57 2.03 -1.95
CA TYR A 40 6.42 2.33 -2.81
C TYR A 40 6.07 3.81 -2.73
N PHE A 41 5.84 4.41 -3.90
CA PHE A 41 5.50 5.83 -4.05
C PHE A 41 4.19 5.98 -4.81
N ASP A 42 3.38 6.95 -4.39
CA ASP A 42 2.14 7.31 -5.07
C ASP A 42 2.44 8.29 -6.23
N LEU A 43 2.36 7.80 -7.46
CA LEU A 43 2.51 8.60 -8.67
C LEU A 43 1.18 8.94 -9.34
N SER A 44 0.06 8.62 -8.74
CA SER A 44 -1.27 8.82 -9.33
C SER A 44 -1.56 10.29 -9.64
N GLY A 45 -1.04 11.21 -8.82
CA GLY A 45 -1.18 12.66 -9.02
C GLY A 45 -0.15 13.31 -9.96
N ALA A 46 0.83 12.56 -10.45
CA ALA A 46 1.91 13.12 -11.27
C ALA A 46 1.54 13.36 -12.74
N SER A 47 0.38 12.90 -13.18
CA SER A 47 -0.12 13.05 -14.57
C SER A 47 0.86 12.54 -15.62
N ILE A 48 1.36 11.32 -15.44
CA ILE A 48 2.35 10.69 -16.31
C ILE A 48 1.65 10.25 -17.61
N PRO A 49 2.06 10.76 -18.78
CA PRO A 49 1.46 10.39 -20.05
C PRO A 49 1.91 9.00 -20.52
N GLY A 50 1.13 8.42 -21.41
CA GLY A 50 1.37 7.11 -22.01
C GLY A 50 0.43 6.04 -21.50
N THR A 51 0.63 4.81 -21.94
CA THR A 51 -0.13 3.64 -21.50
C THR A 51 0.52 3.08 -20.24
N VAL A 52 -0.25 2.88 -19.19
CA VAL A 52 0.26 2.29 -17.94
C VAL A 52 0.79 0.88 -18.21
N ASN A 53 1.97 0.59 -17.69
CA ASN A 53 2.60 -0.71 -17.85
C ASN A 53 1.80 -1.79 -17.10
N GLY A 54 1.29 -2.77 -17.84
CA GLY A 54 0.49 -3.87 -17.29
C GLY A 54 1.25 -4.81 -16.36
N ASN A 55 2.57 -4.72 -16.28
CA ASN A 55 3.39 -5.50 -15.35
C ASN A 55 3.51 -4.88 -13.96
N LEU A 56 3.07 -3.64 -13.79
CA LEU A 56 3.02 -3.00 -12.47
C LEU A 56 2.07 -3.76 -11.53
N PRO A 57 2.41 -3.86 -10.24
CA PRO A 57 1.52 -4.49 -9.26
C PRO A 57 0.22 -3.70 -9.04
N ASP A 58 0.26 -2.39 -9.30
CA ASP A 58 -0.89 -1.48 -9.18
C ASP A 58 -0.99 -0.59 -10.43
N SER A 59 -2.02 -0.83 -11.25
CA SER A 59 -2.29 -0.04 -12.46
C SER A 59 -2.83 1.37 -12.16
N THR A 60 -3.26 1.64 -10.94
CA THR A 60 -3.74 2.97 -10.52
C THR A 60 -2.61 3.92 -10.14
N LEU A 61 -1.37 3.44 -10.08
CA LEU A 61 -0.15 4.18 -9.73
C LEU A 61 -0.10 4.75 -8.31
N HIS A 62 -0.96 4.30 -7.40
CA HIS A 62 -0.89 4.69 -5.99
C HIS A 62 0.25 3.98 -5.25
N TYR A 63 0.68 2.81 -5.75
CA TYR A 63 1.77 2.02 -5.18
C TYR A 63 2.75 1.59 -6.26
N VAL A 64 3.68 2.47 -6.60
CA VAL A 64 4.72 2.18 -7.59
C VAL A 64 6.01 1.79 -6.89
N PRO A 65 6.59 0.60 -7.16
CA PRO A 65 7.81 0.16 -6.53
C PRO A 65 9.04 0.87 -7.11
N PHE A 66 9.90 1.35 -6.21
CA PHE A 66 11.21 1.93 -6.48
C PHE A 66 12.27 1.21 -5.65
N THR A 67 13.44 1.04 -6.22
CA THR A 67 14.62 0.59 -5.49
C THR A 67 15.45 1.81 -5.07
N TYR A 68 15.82 1.86 -3.80
CA TYR A 68 16.74 2.88 -3.30
C TYR A 68 18.17 2.54 -3.74
N ALA A 69 18.73 3.32 -4.64
CA ALA A 69 20.08 3.13 -5.15
C ALA A 69 21.15 3.81 -4.29
N GLY A 70 20.74 4.56 -3.27
CA GLY A 70 21.65 5.33 -2.43
C GLY A 70 22.24 6.53 -3.15
N THR A 71 23.39 7.00 -2.67
CA THR A 71 24.08 8.16 -3.20
C THR A 71 24.96 7.76 -4.39
N VAL A 72 24.83 8.50 -5.47
CA VAL A 72 25.63 8.34 -6.68
C VAL A 72 26.38 9.64 -6.99
N ASN A 73 27.60 9.53 -7.49
CA ASN A 73 28.30 10.65 -8.10
C ASN A 73 28.10 10.58 -9.61
N ALA A 74 27.10 11.31 -10.08
CA ALA A 74 26.66 11.28 -11.47
C ALA A 74 26.10 12.64 -11.88
N TYR A 75 26.02 12.89 -13.19
CA TYR A 75 25.38 14.09 -13.67
C TYR A 75 23.86 13.93 -13.84
N SER A 76 23.16 15.03 -13.71
CA SER A 76 21.80 15.22 -14.16
C SER A 76 21.73 16.45 -15.06
N ARG A 77 20.82 16.44 -16.01
CA ARG A 77 20.59 17.58 -16.92
C ARG A 77 19.36 18.35 -16.45
N ASN A 78 19.41 19.66 -16.65
CA ASN A 78 18.30 20.56 -16.33
C ASN A 78 17.60 21.10 -17.59
N SER A 79 18.15 20.83 -18.76
CA SER A 79 17.57 21.23 -20.04
C SER A 79 18.11 20.40 -21.19
N GLU A 80 17.43 20.48 -22.33
CA GLU A 80 17.88 19.94 -23.59
C GLU A 80 19.08 20.72 -24.10
N GLY A 81 20.23 20.14 -24.07
CA GLY A 81 21.49 20.75 -24.53
C GLY A 81 22.30 19.77 -25.36
N VAL A 82 23.26 20.32 -26.12
CA VAL A 82 24.23 19.49 -26.85
C VAL A 82 25.08 18.75 -25.82
N SER A 83 25.04 17.44 -25.93
CA SER A 83 25.76 16.52 -25.07
C SER A 83 27.23 16.46 -25.54
N THR A 84 28.08 17.25 -24.91
CA THR A 84 29.53 17.02 -24.96
C THR A 84 29.95 16.55 -23.58
N ASP A 85 30.86 15.57 -23.54
CA ASP A 85 31.38 14.96 -22.31
C ASP A 85 31.98 16.00 -21.34
N ASP A 86 32.48 17.13 -21.89
CA ASP A 86 33.17 18.18 -21.14
C ASP A 86 32.25 19.15 -20.40
N THR A 87 30.94 19.15 -20.66
CA THR A 87 29.99 20.13 -20.12
C THR A 87 29.14 19.64 -18.95
N VAL A 88 29.16 18.36 -18.70
CA VAL A 88 28.31 17.72 -17.67
C VAL A 88 29.12 17.37 -16.46
N LYS A 89 28.83 18.02 -15.34
CA LYS A 89 29.54 17.80 -14.08
C LYS A 89 28.75 16.85 -13.20
N PRO A 90 29.37 15.76 -12.72
CA PRO A 90 28.74 14.91 -11.71
C PRO A 90 28.68 15.64 -10.35
N TYR A 91 27.72 15.26 -9.55
CA TYR A 91 27.54 15.69 -8.17
C TYR A 91 26.95 14.54 -7.35
N ASP A 92 27.14 14.60 -6.05
CA ASP A 92 26.61 13.59 -5.14
C ASP A 92 25.13 13.85 -4.88
N HIS A 93 24.29 12.84 -5.17
CA HIS A 93 22.86 12.89 -4.90
C HIS A 93 22.30 11.48 -4.72
N SER A 94 21.20 11.37 -3.98
CA SER A 94 20.55 10.09 -3.65
C SER A 94 19.33 9.86 -4.51
N LEU A 95 19.21 8.64 -5.04
CA LEU A 95 18.19 8.26 -6.01
C LEU A 95 17.39 7.05 -5.56
N PHE A 96 16.10 7.12 -5.83
CA PHE A 96 15.22 5.95 -5.98
C PHE A 96 14.95 5.77 -7.47
N VAL A 97 15.09 4.56 -8.00
CA VAL A 97 14.81 4.24 -9.40
C VAL A 97 13.59 3.32 -9.48
N ALA A 98 12.64 3.64 -10.35
CA ALA A 98 11.44 2.80 -10.53
C ALA A 98 11.82 1.39 -11.01
N ASP A 99 11.21 0.37 -10.41
CA ASP A 99 11.48 -1.03 -10.75
C ASP A 99 10.96 -1.42 -12.14
N TYR A 100 10.06 -0.60 -12.70
CA TYR A 100 9.46 -0.76 -14.02
C TYR A 100 9.47 0.55 -14.78
N ALA A 101 9.44 0.49 -16.10
CA ALA A 101 8.90 1.61 -16.85
C ALA A 101 7.41 1.76 -16.45
N VAL A 102 7.04 2.92 -15.94
CA VAL A 102 5.70 3.18 -15.38
C VAL A 102 4.65 3.25 -16.47
N THR A 103 4.99 3.95 -17.58
CA THR A 103 4.18 4.01 -18.78
C THR A 103 5.05 3.68 -20.00
N HIS A 104 4.41 3.31 -21.10
CA HIS A 104 5.03 3.08 -22.40
C HIS A 104 4.16 3.67 -23.52
N THR A 105 4.56 3.49 -24.78
CA THR A 105 3.85 4.07 -25.92
C THR A 105 3.71 5.58 -25.76
N VAL A 106 4.79 6.21 -25.39
CA VAL A 106 4.90 7.64 -25.11
C VAL A 106 6.21 8.18 -25.69
N SER A 107 6.16 9.33 -26.34
CA SER A 107 7.35 9.97 -26.91
C SER A 107 8.12 10.76 -25.84
N TRP A 108 9.41 10.94 -26.10
CA TRP A 108 10.25 11.81 -25.28
C TRP A 108 9.70 13.25 -25.22
N ASP A 109 9.25 13.78 -26.36
CA ASP A 109 8.69 15.14 -26.46
C ASP A 109 7.43 15.29 -25.60
N THR A 110 6.57 14.27 -25.56
CA THR A 110 5.38 14.28 -24.70
C THR A 110 5.76 14.28 -23.22
N LEU A 111 6.75 13.48 -22.82
CA LEU A 111 7.27 13.48 -21.45
C LEU A 111 7.93 14.82 -21.09
N ASN A 112 8.68 15.41 -22.03
CA ASN A 112 9.33 16.70 -21.81
C ASN A 112 8.31 17.84 -21.66
N THR A 113 7.25 17.83 -22.44
CA THR A 113 6.14 18.79 -22.31
C THR A 113 5.44 18.67 -20.94
N ALA A 114 5.42 17.47 -20.37
CA ALA A 114 4.89 17.20 -19.02
C ALA A 114 5.91 17.49 -17.91
N ASN A 115 7.08 18.05 -18.21
CA ASN A 115 8.21 18.31 -17.29
C ASN A 115 8.81 17.05 -16.65
N LEU A 116 8.64 15.89 -17.25
CA LEU A 116 9.07 14.60 -16.68
C LEU A 116 10.47 14.16 -17.14
N ILE A 117 11.08 14.85 -18.09
CA ILE A 117 12.46 14.55 -18.52
C ILE A 117 13.48 15.18 -17.58
N PHE A 118 13.38 16.48 -17.33
CA PHE A 118 14.38 17.22 -16.56
C PHE A 118 13.97 17.48 -15.11
N GLY A 119 12.69 17.36 -14.79
CA GLY A 119 12.24 17.38 -13.41
C GLY A 119 10.89 18.04 -13.20
N LYS A 120 10.08 17.36 -12.40
CA LYS A 120 8.82 17.82 -11.88
C LYS A 120 8.85 17.64 -10.37
N ASP A 121 8.40 18.65 -9.64
CA ASP A 121 8.35 18.56 -8.18
C ASP A 121 7.41 17.44 -7.75
N TYR A 122 7.91 16.64 -6.82
CA TYR A 122 7.15 15.61 -6.14
C TYR A 122 7.30 15.82 -4.64
N VAL A 123 6.19 16.19 -3.98
CA VAL A 123 6.18 16.53 -2.56
C VAL A 123 5.38 15.47 -1.81
N GLY A 124 5.97 14.90 -0.76
CA GLY A 124 5.36 13.89 0.07
C GLY A 124 5.95 13.88 1.49
N GLY A 125 6.23 15.04 2.05
CA GLY A 125 6.97 15.21 3.31
C GLY A 125 8.47 15.32 3.06
N VAL A 126 9.05 14.42 2.28
CA VAL A 126 10.38 14.56 1.66
C VAL A 126 10.19 15.19 0.29
N ASP A 127 11.03 16.16 -0.06
CA ASP A 127 10.99 16.80 -1.35
C ASP A 127 11.85 16.03 -2.35
N TYR A 128 11.27 15.71 -3.50
CA TYR A 128 11.94 15.02 -4.60
C TYR A 128 11.76 15.76 -5.90
N THR A 129 12.66 15.48 -6.85
CA THR A 129 12.43 15.74 -8.27
C THR A 129 12.09 14.41 -8.95
N LEU A 130 10.94 14.33 -9.59
CA LEU A 130 10.50 13.20 -10.43
C LEU A 130 10.94 13.46 -11.87
N ARG A 131 11.78 12.62 -12.44
CA ARG A 131 12.38 12.84 -13.75
C ARG A 131 12.93 11.57 -14.39
N ALA A 132 13.27 11.68 -15.69
CA ALA A 132 14.09 10.65 -16.34
C ALA A 132 15.53 10.68 -15.78
N PRO A 133 16.22 9.54 -15.77
CA PRO A 133 17.64 9.49 -15.43
C PRO A 133 18.51 10.00 -16.57
N SER A 134 19.73 10.45 -16.27
CA SER A 134 20.78 10.57 -17.27
C SER A 134 21.30 9.18 -17.65
N VAL A 135 21.57 8.95 -18.94
CA VAL A 135 21.84 7.61 -19.49
C VAL A 135 23.07 7.56 -20.42
N GLY A 136 23.70 8.71 -20.65
CA GLY A 136 24.77 8.86 -21.64
C GLY A 136 24.25 9.18 -23.04
N SER A 137 24.97 10.00 -23.79
CA SER A 137 24.62 10.50 -25.12
C SER A 137 25.13 9.62 -26.26
N ASN A 138 26.06 8.75 -25.96
CA ASN A 138 26.66 7.82 -26.90
C ASN A 138 26.87 6.47 -26.19
N TYR A 139 27.50 5.52 -26.84
CA TYR A 139 27.71 4.20 -26.25
C TYR A 139 29.16 3.75 -26.34
N THR A 140 29.56 2.88 -25.41
CA THR A 140 30.77 2.09 -25.47
C THR A 140 30.44 0.61 -25.36
N GLY A 141 31.18 -0.24 -25.99
CA GLY A 141 30.97 -1.67 -25.98
C GLY A 141 30.27 -2.15 -27.24
N SER A 142 29.64 -3.30 -27.19
CA SER A 142 28.91 -3.89 -28.30
C SER A 142 27.71 -4.70 -27.81
N GLY A 143 26.57 -4.48 -28.47
CA GLY A 143 25.34 -5.21 -28.18
C GLY A 143 24.90 -5.07 -26.72
N ASN A 144 24.63 -6.18 -26.07
CA ASN A 144 24.05 -6.20 -24.73
C ASN A 144 24.93 -5.64 -23.59
N SER A 145 26.22 -5.40 -23.88
CA SER A 145 27.18 -4.85 -22.91
C SER A 145 27.42 -3.34 -23.07
N GLU A 146 26.68 -2.68 -23.99
CA GLU A 146 26.86 -1.25 -24.26
C GLU A 146 26.55 -0.40 -23.01
N ARG A 147 27.43 0.57 -22.80
CA ARG A 147 27.32 1.56 -21.73
C ARG A 147 27.16 2.94 -22.31
N GLY A 148 26.58 3.84 -21.55
CA GLY A 148 26.48 5.24 -21.95
C GLY A 148 27.76 6.03 -21.76
N VAL A 149 28.00 7.00 -22.62
CA VAL A 149 29.14 7.95 -22.53
C VAL A 149 28.57 9.36 -22.38
N PRO A 150 29.00 10.13 -21.38
CA PRO A 150 29.97 9.78 -20.33
C PRO A 150 29.45 8.74 -19.38
N GLN A 151 30.33 7.89 -18.86
CA GLN A 151 29.96 6.82 -17.93
C GLN A 151 29.57 7.35 -16.53
N SER A 152 29.76 8.62 -16.26
CA SER A 152 29.26 9.33 -15.09
C SER A 152 27.76 9.65 -15.18
N ASN A 153 27.04 9.03 -16.12
CA ASN A 153 25.58 9.07 -16.13
C ASN A 153 24.99 8.27 -14.98
N GLU A 154 23.81 8.62 -14.54
CA GLU A 154 23.13 8.00 -13.39
C GLU A 154 22.86 6.52 -13.60
N TRP A 155 22.40 6.14 -14.79
CA TRP A 155 22.05 4.75 -15.12
C TRP A 155 23.25 3.80 -14.95
N ASP A 156 24.37 4.10 -15.57
CA ASP A 156 25.59 3.28 -15.43
C ASP A 156 26.16 3.31 -14.02
N THR A 157 26.08 4.46 -13.35
CA THR A 157 26.57 4.60 -11.98
C THR A 157 25.76 3.73 -11.01
N MET A 158 24.43 3.69 -11.15
CA MET A 158 23.59 2.79 -10.36
C MET A 158 23.91 1.32 -10.63
N LEU A 159 24.03 0.92 -11.90
CA LEU A 159 24.39 -0.46 -12.28
C LEU A 159 25.81 -0.86 -11.84
N ASN A 160 26.75 0.08 -11.79
CA ASN A 160 28.08 -0.18 -11.26
C ASN A 160 28.09 -0.39 -9.74
N LYS A 161 27.18 0.27 -9.03
CA LYS A 161 26.97 0.09 -7.61
C LYS A 161 26.43 -1.31 -7.30
N ASP A 162 25.35 -1.67 -7.98
CA ASP A 162 24.74 -3.00 -7.93
C ASP A 162 23.93 -3.26 -9.20
N SER A 163 24.20 -4.33 -9.89
CA SER A 163 23.50 -4.69 -11.14
C SER A 163 22.00 -4.97 -10.94
N GLY A 164 21.58 -5.23 -9.71
CA GLY A 164 20.17 -5.49 -9.35
C GLY A 164 19.33 -4.24 -9.10
N TYR A 165 19.94 -3.04 -9.08
CA TYR A 165 19.18 -1.80 -8.78
C TYR A 165 18.22 -1.41 -9.91
N ILE A 166 18.54 -1.72 -11.15
CA ILE A 166 17.66 -1.48 -12.30
C ILE A 166 17.09 -2.80 -12.78
N GLN A 167 15.79 -2.98 -12.60
CA GLN A 167 15.08 -4.23 -12.79
C GLN A 167 14.13 -4.18 -14.00
N ASN A 168 13.60 -5.34 -14.40
CA ASN A 168 12.53 -5.45 -15.40
C ASN A 168 12.83 -4.68 -16.71
N CYS A 169 14.06 -4.82 -17.22
CA CYS A 169 14.50 -4.17 -18.45
C CYS A 169 14.19 -5.01 -19.70
N ASN A 170 13.91 -6.31 -19.56
CA ASN A 170 13.72 -7.20 -20.69
C ASN A 170 12.52 -6.79 -21.54
N GLY A 171 12.77 -6.55 -22.83
CA GLY A 171 11.72 -6.13 -23.76
C GLY A 171 11.22 -4.68 -23.61
N MET A 172 11.88 -3.87 -22.77
CA MET A 172 11.47 -2.50 -22.51
C MET A 172 12.66 -1.54 -22.43
N PHE A 173 12.71 -0.56 -23.31
CA PHE A 173 13.60 0.58 -23.19
C PHE A 173 13.03 1.65 -22.24
N SER A 174 13.92 2.40 -21.63
CA SER A 174 13.59 3.56 -20.82
C SER A 174 14.21 4.83 -21.42
N TRP A 175 13.42 5.86 -21.62
CA TRP A 175 13.89 7.17 -22.04
C TRP A 175 14.86 7.76 -21.02
N GLY A 176 15.96 8.32 -21.50
CA GLY A 176 16.89 9.12 -20.72
C GLY A 176 16.80 10.61 -21.03
N GLN A 177 17.54 11.41 -20.27
CA GLN A 177 17.65 12.86 -20.47
C GLN A 177 18.49 13.23 -21.71
N ASP A 178 19.38 12.34 -22.12
CA ASP A 178 20.48 12.68 -23.04
C ASP A 178 20.02 12.71 -24.49
N VAL A 179 20.50 13.74 -25.21
CA VAL A 179 20.43 13.79 -26.65
C VAL A 179 21.49 12.84 -27.21
N SER A 180 21.10 12.05 -28.21
CA SER A 180 22.05 11.17 -28.88
C SER A 180 23.12 11.95 -29.64
N SER A 181 24.40 11.60 -29.46
CA SER A 181 25.49 12.20 -30.21
C SER A 181 25.43 11.93 -31.72
N GLY A 182 24.64 10.91 -32.13
CA GLY A 182 24.42 10.54 -33.53
C GLY A 182 23.40 11.42 -34.27
N GLY A 183 22.68 12.29 -33.56
CA GLY A 183 21.69 13.18 -34.22
C GLY A 183 20.86 13.96 -33.21
N ALA A 184 20.74 15.27 -33.43
CA ALA A 184 20.04 16.19 -32.53
C ALA A 184 18.54 15.89 -32.35
N SER A 185 17.91 15.14 -33.24
CA SER A 185 16.52 14.74 -33.17
C SER A 185 16.31 13.44 -32.39
N SER A 186 17.39 12.73 -32.03
CA SER A 186 17.34 11.46 -31.34
C SER A 186 17.67 11.59 -29.85
N ARG A 187 17.03 10.76 -29.05
CA ARG A 187 17.20 10.68 -27.58
C ARG A 187 17.69 9.30 -27.18
N ALA A 188 18.57 9.29 -26.20
CA ALA A 188 19.14 8.05 -25.68
C ALA A 188 18.11 7.26 -24.86
N VAL A 189 18.17 5.94 -25.00
CA VAL A 189 17.37 4.97 -24.25
C VAL A 189 18.25 3.85 -23.70
N ARG A 190 17.81 3.22 -22.60
CA ARG A 190 18.51 2.11 -21.99
C ARG A 190 17.58 0.94 -21.74
N GLY A 191 18.14 -0.26 -21.76
CA GLY A 191 17.41 -1.48 -21.46
C GLY A 191 17.11 -2.36 -22.66
N TYR A 192 15.98 -3.04 -22.70
CA TYR A 192 15.45 -3.95 -23.70
C TYR A 192 16.14 -5.31 -23.75
N SER A 193 17.38 -5.38 -24.23
CA SER A 193 18.15 -6.65 -24.34
C SER A 193 18.91 -7.00 -23.06
N SER A 194 19.33 -5.98 -22.33
CA SER A 194 19.92 -6.07 -20.99
C SER A 194 19.82 -4.70 -20.30
N ALA A 195 20.06 -4.65 -19.00
CA ALA A 195 20.09 -3.37 -18.27
C ALA A 195 21.20 -2.43 -18.79
N ARG A 196 22.29 -2.96 -19.32
CA ARG A 196 23.42 -2.18 -19.88
C ARG A 196 23.17 -1.65 -21.28
N TYR A 197 22.28 -2.25 -22.03
CA TYR A 197 22.12 -1.96 -23.45
C TYR A 197 21.71 -0.50 -23.66
N TRP A 198 22.43 0.19 -24.56
CA TRP A 198 22.20 1.56 -24.97
C TRP A 198 21.71 1.61 -26.42
N SER A 199 20.71 2.44 -26.68
CA SER A 199 20.22 2.72 -28.04
C SER A 199 19.67 4.16 -28.10
N ASN A 200 19.10 4.54 -29.23
CA ASN A 200 18.45 5.83 -29.40
C ASN A 200 17.23 5.72 -30.31
N TYR A 201 16.30 6.64 -30.12
CA TYR A 201 15.12 6.80 -30.96
C TYR A 201 14.84 8.29 -31.17
N TYR A 202 14.10 8.63 -32.22
CA TYR A 202 13.64 10.02 -32.43
C TYR A 202 12.79 10.47 -31.24
N ALA A 203 12.96 11.72 -30.82
CA ALA A 203 12.21 12.31 -29.69
C ALA A 203 10.68 12.24 -29.87
N THR A 204 10.21 12.19 -31.10
CA THR A 204 8.79 12.06 -31.49
C THR A 204 8.28 10.62 -31.50
N SER A 205 9.15 9.63 -31.41
CA SER A 205 8.78 8.21 -31.51
C SER A 205 7.98 7.74 -30.30
N SER A 206 6.96 6.94 -30.57
CA SER A 206 6.08 6.35 -29.54
C SER A 206 5.90 4.88 -29.85
N TYR A 207 6.63 4.02 -29.15
CA TYR A 207 6.62 2.58 -29.35
C TYR A 207 6.18 1.83 -28.09
N PRO A 208 5.51 0.67 -28.20
CA PRO A 208 5.05 -0.09 -27.02
C PRO A 208 6.19 -0.70 -26.19
N TYR A 209 7.40 -0.68 -26.70
CA TYR A 209 8.61 -1.18 -26.04
C TYR A 209 9.57 -0.05 -25.60
N VAL A 210 9.12 1.20 -25.62
CA VAL A 210 9.87 2.36 -25.11
C VAL A 210 8.98 3.12 -24.13
N GLY A 211 9.47 3.30 -22.92
CA GLY A 211 8.67 3.85 -21.85
C GLY A 211 9.40 4.84 -20.95
N PHE A 212 8.71 5.27 -19.94
CA PHE A 212 9.16 6.19 -18.91
C PHE A 212 9.45 5.44 -17.61
N ARG A 213 10.72 5.33 -17.25
CA ARG A 213 11.19 4.83 -15.97
C ARG A 213 11.76 6.00 -15.18
N PRO A 214 11.01 6.56 -14.24
CA PRO A 214 11.50 7.71 -13.48
C PRO A 214 12.53 7.32 -12.44
N VAL A 215 13.31 8.32 -12.05
CA VAL A 215 14.02 8.37 -10.78
C VAL A 215 13.39 9.46 -9.91
N LEU A 216 13.49 9.28 -8.61
CA LEU A 216 13.21 10.30 -7.60
C LEU A 216 14.55 10.70 -6.99
N GLU A 217 14.96 11.96 -7.23
CA GLU A 217 16.12 12.55 -6.61
C GLU A 217 15.71 13.24 -5.31
N VAL A 218 16.36 12.88 -4.21
CA VAL A 218 16.13 13.52 -2.91
C VAL A 218 16.73 14.91 -2.91
N LEU A 219 15.92 15.93 -2.65
CA LEU A 219 16.35 17.31 -2.57
C LEU A 219 16.75 17.68 -1.13
N ASN A 220 17.66 18.66 -1.02
CA ASN A 220 18.10 19.26 0.24
C ASN A 220 18.56 18.23 1.30
N PRO A 221 19.48 17.30 0.95
CA PRO A 221 19.92 16.26 1.88
C PRO A 221 20.53 16.82 3.17
N ASP A 222 21.21 17.96 3.11
CA ASP A 222 21.82 18.62 4.27
C ASP A 222 20.76 19.10 5.29
N GLU A 223 19.59 19.54 4.81
CA GLU A 223 18.48 19.95 5.67
C GLU A 223 17.76 18.76 6.30
N LEU A 224 17.69 17.64 5.57
CA LEU A 224 17.08 16.39 6.05
C LEU A 224 17.96 15.72 7.12
N GLY A 225 19.28 15.78 6.97
CA GLY A 225 20.24 15.03 7.77
C GLY A 225 20.29 13.53 7.42
N SER A 226 21.30 12.84 7.95
CA SER A 226 21.56 11.42 7.62
C SER A 226 20.40 10.48 7.96
N ASP A 227 19.61 10.78 8.98
CA ASP A 227 18.45 10.01 9.43
C ASP A 227 17.11 10.59 8.93
N GLY A 228 17.16 11.51 7.97
CA GLY A 228 15.99 12.24 7.47
C GLY A 228 14.98 11.37 6.70
N LEU A 229 15.40 10.24 6.15
CA LEU A 229 14.53 9.27 5.49
C LEU A 229 14.19 8.13 6.44
N LYS A 230 12.89 7.91 6.67
CA LYS A 230 12.37 6.84 7.52
C LYS A 230 11.44 5.94 6.73
N ALA A 231 11.64 4.63 6.87
CA ALA A 231 10.71 3.64 6.33
C ALA A 231 9.56 3.39 7.30
N VAL A 232 8.32 3.38 6.77
CA VAL A 232 7.13 2.94 7.47
C VAL A 232 6.63 1.67 6.80
N THR A 233 6.37 0.64 7.59
CA THR A 233 5.86 -0.64 7.11
C THR A 233 4.35 -0.59 6.95
N LEU A 234 3.86 -1.06 5.82
CA LEU A 234 2.44 -1.28 5.55
C LEU A 234 2.17 -2.78 5.54
N ASP A 235 1.44 -3.24 6.54
CA ASP A 235 0.87 -4.58 6.60
C ASP A 235 -0.46 -4.56 5.83
N LEU A 236 -0.58 -5.40 4.82
CA LEU A 236 -1.75 -5.38 3.94
C LEU A 236 -3.00 -6.03 4.56
N GLY A 237 -2.93 -6.48 5.82
CA GLY A 237 -4.09 -6.97 6.57
C GLY A 237 -4.77 -8.19 5.94
N GLY A 238 -4.01 -9.05 5.27
CA GLY A 238 -4.52 -10.17 4.48
C GLY A 238 -4.96 -9.79 3.06
N GLY A 239 -4.99 -8.50 2.72
CA GLY A 239 -5.17 -8.00 1.36
C GLY A 239 -3.93 -8.19 0.50
N LYS A 240 -3.98 -7.72 -0.74
CA LYS A 240 -2.90 -7.88 -1.72
C LYS A 240 -2.60 -6.58 -2.45
N LEU A 241 -1.33 -6.45 -2.81
CA LEU A 241 -0.86 -5.55 -3.86
C LEU A 241 -0.42 -6.41 -5.05
N GLY A 242 -1.14 -6.32 -6.17
CA GLY A 242 -0.97 -7.29 -7.25
C GLY A 242 -1.29 -8.71 -6.78
N ASN A 243 -0.33 -9.61 -6.87
CA ASN A 243 -0.47 -11.00 -6.42
C ASN A 243 0.17 -11.28 -5.05
N SER A 244 0.77 -10.28 -4.41
CA SER A 244 1.50 -10.41 -3.15
C SER A 244 0.69 -9.88 -1.97
N SER A 245 0.68 -10.64 -0.87
CA SER A 245 0.14 -10.21 0.43
C SER A 245 1.24 -9.83 1.44
N GLU A 246 2.49 -9.75 0.99
CA GLU A 246 3.62 -9.38 1.84
C GLU A 246 3.54 -7.91 2.26
N ASP A 247 4.14 -7.60 3.41
CA ASP A 247 4.30 -6.23 3.87
C ASP A 247 5.11 -5.42 2.85
N ILE A 248 4.74 -4.15 2.67
CA ILE A 248 5.46 -3.21 1.84
C ILE A 248 5.95 -2.04 2.70
N GLN A 249 6.81 -1.20 2.13
CA GLN A 249 7.36 -0.04 2.83
C GLN A 249 7.21 1.22 2.01
N ILE A 250 6.94 2.33 2.70
CA ILE A 250 6.97 3.69 2.15
C ILE A 250 8.06 4.51 2.84
N ILE A 251 8.48 5.60 2.21
CA ILE A 251 9.43 6.56 2.80
C ILE A 251 8.68 7.79 3.28
N VAL A 252 8.97 8.18 4.51
CA VAL A 252 8.47 9.41 5.12
C VAL A 252 9.64 10.22 5.67
N LYS A 253 9.41 11.52 5.92
CA LYS A 253 10.39 12.36 6.60
C LYS A 253 10.43 11.99 8.09
N ASN A 254 11.61 11.66 8.58
CA ASN A 254 11.78 11.30 9.99
C ASN A 254 11.44 12.48 10.91
N GLY A 255 10.72 12.20 11.98
CA GLY A 255 10.39 13.20 13.00
C GLY A 255 9.20 14.11 12.66
N GLU A 256 8.55 13.92 11.52
CA GLU A 256 7.37 14.68 11.11
C GLU A 256 6.17 13.75 10.89
N SER A 257 4.96 14.30 11.04
CA SER A 257 3.73 13.62 10.64
C SER A 257 3.74 13.38 9.13
N PHE A 258 3.08 12.32 8.70
CA PHE A 258 2.97 11.96 7.28
C PHE A 258 1.52 11.66 6.91
N THR A 259 1.24 11.61 5.62
CA THR A 259 -0.10 11.32 5.10
C THR A 259 -0.32 9.81 4.99
N ALA A 260 -1.43 9.32 5.53
CA ALA A 260 -1.82 7.93 5.39
C ALA A 260 -2.02 7.56 3.91
N PRO A 261 -1.49 6.41 3.45
CA PRO A 261 -1.59 6.01 2.05
C PRO A 261 -3.01 5.77 1.57
N ALA A 262 -3.22 5.82 0.26
CA ALA A 262 -4.50 5.52 -0.38
C ALA A 262 -4.88 4.04 -0.22
N SER A 263 -6.18 3.76 -0.24
CA SER A 263 -6.71 2.39 -0.34
C SER A 263 -6.71 1.85 -1.77
N HIS A 264 -6.75 2.73 -2.76
CA HIS A 264 -6.71 2.36 -4.17
C HIS A 264 -5.44 1.59 -4.52
N GLY A 265 -5.57 0.56 -5.34
CA GLY A 265 -4.46 -0.32 -5.71
C GLY A 265 -4.30 -1.53 -4.79
N LEU A 266 -4.90 -1.52 -3.60
CA LEU A 266 -4.94 -2.67 -2.69
C LEU A 266 -6.20 -3.50 -2.95
N THR A 267 -6.04 -4.82 -3.01
CA THR A 267 -7.16 -5.75 -3.15
C THR A 267 -7.53 -6.31 -1.78
N ARG A 268 -8.82 -6.34 -1.46
CA ARG A 268 -9.35 -6.89 -0.21
C ARG A 268 -9.13 -8.40 -0.12
N PRO A 269 -9.05 -8.98 1.09
CA PRO A 269 -8.83 -10.42 1.28
C PRO A 269 -9.88 -11.31 0.60
N ASP A 270 -11.13 -10.86 0.54
CA ASP A 270 -12.26 -11.58 -0.08
C ASP A 270 -12.53 -11.16 -1.54
N GLY A 271 -11.75 -10.22 -2.08
CA GLY A 271 -11.94 -9.68 -3.42
C GLY A 271 -13.15 -8.78 -3.58
N ASN A 272 -13.83 -8.41 -2.50
CA ASN A 272 -14.99 -7.53 -2.51
C ASN A 272 -14.56 -6.06 -2.57
N ASN A 273 -15.27 -5.21 -3.35
CA ASN A 273 -14.94 -3.79 -3.56
C ASN A 273 -15.73 -2.86 -2.62
N GLU A 274 -15.98 -3.28 -1.40
CA GLU A 274 -16.68 -2.47 -0.43
C GLU A 274 -15.82 -1.32 0.11
N ASP A 275 -16.46 -0.17 0.37
CA ASP A 275 -15.77 1.12 0.51
C ASP A 275 -15.12 1.36 1.89
N TYR A 276 -15.36 0.50 2.87
CA TYR A 276 -14.78 0.71 4.19
C TYR A 276 -13.30 0.31 4.21
N PHE A 277 -12.46 1.26 4.54
CA PHE A 277 -11.02 1.07 4.70
C PHE A 277 -10.46 2.02 5.76
N MET A 278 -9.64 1.49 6.66
CA MET A 278 -8.87 2.27 7.62
C MET A 278 -7.48 1.68 7.77
N TRP A 279 -6.54 2.49 8.19
CA TRP A 279 -5.23 2.05 8.66
C TRP A 279 -5.22 2.00 10.18
N LEU A 280 -4.79 0.87 10.75
CA LEU A 280 -4.49 0.76 12.17
C LEU A 280 -3.01 1.08 12.38
N GLY A 281 -2.72 2.16 13.09
CA GLY A 281 -1.36 2.54 13.44
C GLY A 281 -0.76 1.68 14.55
N SER A 282 0.57 1.61 14.60
CA SER A 282 1.31 0.98 15.70
C SER A 282 1.09 1.67 17.07
N ASP A 283 0.54 2.86 17.07
CA ASP A 283 0.09 3.61 18.25
C ASP A 283 -1.32 3.19 18.74
N GLY A 284 -1.98 2.26 18.02
CA GLY A 284 -3.33 1.78 18.31
C GLY A 284 -4.46 2.66 17.80
N ASN A 285 -4.18 3.76 17.11
CA ASN A 285 -5.18 4.64 16.52
C ASN A 285 -5.52 4.24 15.09
N LEU A 286 -6.73 4.62 14.64
CA LEU A 286 -7.20 4.43 13.27
C LEU A 286 -7.01 5.71 12.46
N TYR A 287 -6.57 5.54 11.21
CA TYR A 287 -6.35 6.62 10.26
C TYR A 287 -7.05 6.30 8.94
N ALA A 288 -7.87 7.21 8.46
CA ALA A 288 -8.41 7.13 7.10
C ALA A 288 -7.31 7.43 6.07
N PRO A 289 -7.44 6.96 4.82
CA PRO A 289 -6.58 7.43 3.74
C PRO A 289 -6.55 8.97 3.68
N ASP A 290 -5.40 9.53 3.35
CA ASP A 290 -5.11 10.98 3.31
C ASP A 290 -5.10 11.69 4.67
N GLU A 291 -5.40 11.02 5.76
CA GLU A 291 -5.34 11.57 7.11
C GLU A 291 -3.88 11.70 7.59
N SER A 292 -3.62 12.68 8.45
CA SER A 292 -2.30 12.89 9.06
C SER A 292 -2.00 11.83 10.11
N VAL A 293 -0.86 11.18 9.99
CA VAL A 293 -0.36 10.14 10.89
C VAL A 293 0.81 10.70 11.71
N PRO A 294 0.82 10.54 13.04
CA PRO A 294 1.92 11.03 13.89
C PRO A 294 3.28 10.42 13.55
N ALA A 295 4.34 11.18 13.79
CA ALA A 295 5.72 10.81 13.47
C ALA A 295 6.24 9.55 14.16
N ASP A 296 5.67 9.14 15.29
CA ASP A 296 6.07 7.96 16.06
C ASP A 296 5.46 6.65 15.55
N VAL A 297 4.52 6.72 14.59
CA VAL A 297 3.95 5.54 13.95
C VAL A 297 4.96 4.93 12.98
N THR A 298 5.30 3.65 13.20
CA THR A 298 6.28 2.89 12.40
C THR A 298 5.65 1.84 11.50
N LYS A 299 4.39 1.50 11.75
CA LYS A 299 3.63 0.49 11.02
C LYS A 299 2.17 0.89 10.93
N LEU A 300 1.60 0.68 9.75
CA LEU A 300 0.17 0.79 9.47
C LEU A 300 -0.34 -0.57 9.00
N THR A 301 -1.43 -1.05 9.59
CA THR A 301 -2.09 -2.29 9.19
C THR A 301 -3.41 -1.96 8.49
N ALA A 302 -3.61 -2.49 7.29
CA ALA A 302 -4.84 -2.30 6.52
C ALA A 302 -6.00 -3.03 7.19
N LEU A 303 -7.07 -2.30 7.46
CA LEU A 303 -8.35 -2.82 7.95
C LEU A 303 -9.42 -2.57 6.90
N PHE A 304 -9.91 -3.63 6.29
CA PHE A 304 -10.90 -3.53 5.22
C PHE A 304 -12.34 -3.53 5.74
N TYR A 305 -12.56 -4.02 6.98
CA TYR A 305 -13.90 -4.25 7.52
C TYR A 305 -14.08 -3.84 8.98
N GLU A 306 -13.05 -3.42 9.69
CA GLU A 306 -13.15 -3.14 11.12
C GLU A 306 -13.20 -1.64 11.41
N GLN A 307 -14.31 -1.19 12.01
CA GLN A 307 -14.49 0.22 12.41
C GLN A 307 -13.71 0.55 13.69
N PHE A 308 -13.47 -0.44 14.55
CA PHE A 308 -12.84 -0.24 15.86
C PHE A 308 -11.63 -1.16 16.04
N ASN A 309 -10.65 -0.68 16.77
CA ASN A 309 -9.45 -1.42 17.17
C ASN A 309 -9.70 -2.33 18.38
N LEU A 310 -10.83 -2.99 18.43
CA LEU A 310 -11.15 -3.95 19.48
C LEU A 310 -10.96 -5.38 18.94
N ALA A 311 -10.31 -6.25 19.73
CA ALA A 311 -10.01 -7.60 19.30
C ALA A 311 -11.29 -8.40 19.01
N LEU A 312 -11.37 -8.96 17.81
CA LEU A 312 -12.49 -9.81 17.39
C LEU A 312 -12.60 -11.06 18.24
N GLY A 313 -13.83 -11.48 18.56
CA GLY A 313 -14.09 -12.65 19.36
C GLY A 313 -13.94 -12.44 20.87
N GLY A 314 -13.55 -11.26 21.30
CA GLY A 314 -13.50 -10.89 22.71
C GLY A 314 -14.88 -10.93 23.36
N ARG A 315 -14.93 -11.34 24.63
CA ARG A 315 -16.17 -11.38 25.41
C ARG A 315 -16.25 -10.17 26.33
N TYR A 316 -17.41 -9.50 26.29
CA TYR A 316 -17.70 -8.31 27.07
C TYR A 316 -19.06 -8.45 27.73
N TYR A 317 -19.23 -7.87 28.91
CA TYR A 317 -20.46 -7.97 29.71
C TYR A 317 -21.22 -6.64 29.70
N PHE A 318 -22.52 -6.74 29.43
CA PHE A 318 -23.41 -5.58 29.40
C PHE A 318 -24.55 -5.72 30.41
N ASP A 319 -24.92 -4.62 31.04
CA ASP A 319 -26.05 -4.54 31.96
C ASP A 319 -27.34 -4.33 31.17
N LEU A 320 -28.15 -5.35 31.04
CA LEU A 320 -29.47 -5.30 30.38
C LEU A 320 -30.63 -5.27 31.38
N SER A 321 -30.36 -5.16 32.70
CA SER A 321 -31.39 -5.25 33.74
C SER A 321 -32.48 -4.19 33.62
N ALA A 322 -32.14 -2.99 33.13
CA ALA A 322 -33.07 -1.88 33.00
C ALA A 322 -33.79 -1.78 31.62
N MET A 323 -33.54 -2.74 30.71
CA MET A 323 -34.04 -2.66 29.33
C MET A 323 -35.50 -3.09 29.17
N GLY A 324 -36.11 -3.64 30.20
CA GLY A 324 -37.52 -4.07 30.15
C GLY A 324 -37.78 -5.21 29.16
N ILE A 325 -36.82 -6.12 29.00
CA ILE A 325 -36.93 -7.24 28.05
C ILE A 325 -38.00 -8.23 28.52
N PRO A 326 -39.09 -8.43 27.76
CA PRO A 326 -40.17 -9.35 28.15
C PRO A 326 -39.75 -10.82 28.02
N GLY A 327 -40.51 -11.70 28.65
CA GLY A 327 -40.27 -13.13 28.65
C GLY A 327 -39.59 -13.68 29.90
N THR A 328 -39.33 -14.98 29.91
CA THR A 328 -38.67 -15.69 31.01
C THR A 328 -37.17 -15.59 30.81
N VAL A 329 -36.43 -15.24 31.86
CA VAL A 329 -34.96 -15.19 31.82
C VAL A 329 -34.40 -16.58 31.54
N ASN A 330 -33.46 -16.66 30.63
CA ASN A 330 -32.78 -17.92 30.30
C ASN A 330 -31.93 -18.40 31.49
N ASP A 331 -32.25 -19.58 31.99
CA ASP A 331 -31.55 -20.19 33.10
C ASP A 331 -30.08 -20.54 32.83
N ALA A 332 -29.70 -20.61 31.56
CA ALA A 332 -28.31 -20.81 31.12
C ALA A 332 -27.43 -19.59 31.28
N LEU A 333 -28.00 -18.40 31.46
CA LEU A 333 -27.23 -17.18 31.72
C LEU A 333 -26.39 -17.30 33.02
N PRO A 334 -25.15 -16.80 33.02
CA PRO A 334 -24.33 -16.79 34.25
C PRO A 334 -24.90 -15.87 35.33
N ASP A 335 -25.64 -14.83 34.92
CA ASP A 335 -26.32 -13.88 35.81
C ASP A 335 -27.78 -13.69 35.41
N LYS A 336 -28.70 -14.26 36.22
CA LYS A 336 -30.16 -14.18 36.01
C LYS A 336 -30.75 -12.80 36.28
N THR A 337 -30.01 -11.93 36.95
CA THR A 337 -30.41 -10.54 37.18
C THR A 337 -30.16 -9.64 35.97
N MET A 338 -29.44 -10.17 35.00
CA MET A 338 -29.08 -9.51 33.73
C MET A 338 -28.23 -8.24 33.88
N HIS A 339 -27.51 -8.08 35.02
CA HIS A 339 -26.55 -7.00 35.18
C HIS A 339 -25.25 -7.32 34.44
N TYR A 340 -24.92 -8.61 34.22
CA TYR A 340 -23.71 -9.07 33.54
C TYR A 340 -24.07 -10.08 32.45
N VAL A 341 -24.53 -9.58 31.32
CA VAL A 341 -24.88 -10.42 30.16
C VAL A 341 -23.67 -10.50 29.21
N PRO A 342 -23.18 -11.71 28.91
CA PRO A 342 -22.03 -11.86 28.02
C PRO A 342 -22.40 -11.66 26.56
N PHE A 343 -21.59 -10.86 25.87
CA PHE A 343 -21.63 -10.60 24.44
C PHE A 343 -20.27 -10.90 23.82
N THR A 344 -20.26 -11.42 22.61
CA THR A 344 -19.06 -11.55 21.79
C THR A 344 -18.97 -10.38 20.83
N TYR A 345 -17.82 -9.72 20.78
CA TYR A 345 -17.56 -8.69 19.78
C TYR A 345 -17.27 -9.35 18.44
N ALA A 346 -18.15 -9.19 17.49
CA ALA A 346 -18.04 -9.78 16.15
C ALA A 346 -17.40 -8.82 15.14
N GLY A 347 -17.10 -7.60 15.53
CA GLY A 347 -16.52 -6.59 14.66
C GLY A 347 -17.49 -6.03 13.65
N THR A 348 -16.97 -5.53 12.55
CA THR A 348 -17.72 -4.88 11.49
C THR A 348 -18.22 -5.89 10.47
N VAL A 349 -19.49 -5.81 10.15
CA VAL A 349 -20.13 -6.61 9.08
C VAL A 349 -20.77 -5.67 8.06
N ASP A 350 -20.72 -6.05 6.80
CA ASP A 350 -21.50 -5.41 5.74
C ASP A 350 -22.80 -6.22 5.55
N ALA A 351 -23.80 -5.77 6.21
CA ALA A 351 -25.10 -6.46 6.27
C ALA A 351 -26.24 -5.44 6.33
N TYR A 352 -27.44 -5.89 5.99
CA TYR A 352 -28.62 -5.08 6.18
C TYR A 352 -29.18 -5.22 7.61
N LYS A 353 -29.86 -4.19 8.07
CA LYS A 353 -30.84 -4.27 9.15
C LYS A 353 -32.17 -3.70 8.68
N LEU A 354 -33.26 -4.15 9.27
CA LEU A 354 -34.60 -3.62 9.00
C LEU A 354 -34.96 -2.56 10.04
N THR A 355 -35.72 -1.56 9.64
CA THR A 355 -36.28 -0.53 10.54
C THR A 355 -37.77 -0.76 10.82
N SER A 356 -38.40 -1.60 10.03
CA SER A 356 -39.81 -2.00 10.21
C SER A 356 -40.09 -3.37 9.52
N GLU A 357 -41.16 -4.00 9.90
CA GLU A 357 -41.62 -5.27 9.28
C GLU A 357 -41.99 -5.16 7.80
N ARG A 358 -42.07 -3.95 7.25
CA ARG A 358 -42.47 -3.70 5.85
C ARG A 358 -41.30 -3.73 4.88
N GLU A 359 -40.07 -3.78 5.39
CA GLU A 359 -38.83 -3.64 4.59
C GLU A 359 -38.19 -4.97 4.17
N THR A 360 -38.98 -6.05 4.11
CA THR A 360 -38.46 -7.41 4.00
C THR A 360 -38.25 -7.93 2.58
N THR A 361 -38.21 -7.06 1.57
CA THR A 361 -37.86 -7.50 0.22
C THR A 361 -36.36 -7.72 0.07
N GLU A 362 -35.99 -8.76 -0.70
CA GLU A 362 -34.60 -9.04 -1.02
C GLU A 362 -33.91 -7.84 -1.69
N GLU A 363 -34.63 -7.11 -2.55
CA GLU A 363 -34.18 -5.90 -3.20
C GLU A 363 -33.81 -4.81 -2.17
N TYR A 364 -34.69 -4.56 -1.20
CA TYR A 364 -34.41 -3.63 -0.11
C TYR A 364 -33.16 -4.04 0.67
N ALA A 365 -33.07 -5.29 1.06
CA ALA A 365 -31.94 -5.81 1.83
C ALA A 365 -30.60 -5.65 1.09
N GLN A 366 -30.56 -5.90 -0.22
CA GLN A 366 -29.37 -5.74 -1.02
C GLN A 366 -28.94 -4.29 -1.20
N GLN A 367 -29.88 -3.36 -1.30
CA GLN A 367 -29.61 -1.93 -1.47
C GLN A 367 -29.27 -1.21 -0.17
N ASN A 368 -29.69 -1.75 0.98
CA ASN A 368 -29.58 -1.11 2.30
C ASN A 368 -28.63 -1.82 3.25
N LYS A 369 -27.72 -2.63 2.73
CA LYS A 369 -26.58 -3.13 3.51
C LYS A 369 -25.58 -2.01 3.75
N TYR A 370 -24.95 -2.03 4.90
CA TYR A 370 -23.95 -1.03 5.28
C TYR A 370 -22.96 -1.60 6.30
N PRO A 371 -21.73 -1.10 6.37
CA PRO A 371 -20.78 -1.47 7.39
C PRO A 371 -21.24 -1.00 8.77
N HIS A 372 -21.33 -1.92 9.72
CA HIS A 372 -21.60 -1.60 11.13
C HIS A 372 -21.03 -2.67 12.05
N SER A 373 -20.69 -2.28 13.26
CA SER A 373 -20.03 -3.15 14.24
C SER A 373 -21.01 -3.67 15.26
N LEU A 374 -20.93 -4.97 15.54
CA LEU A 374 -21.88 -5.70 16.36
C LEU A 374 -21.21 -6.41 17.53
N PHE A 375 -21.89 -6.36 18.68
CA PHE A 375 -21.75 -7.31 19.76
C PHE A 375 -22.99 -8.23 19.71
N VAL A 376 -22.80 -9.52 19.70
CA VAL A 376 -23.88 -10.51 19.73
C VAL A 376 -23.95 -11.20 21.09
N ALA A 377 -25.13 -11.28 21.69
CA ALA A 377 -25.29 -11.95 22.97
C ALA A 377 -24.93 -13.44 22.85
N ASP A 378 -24.17 -13.96 23.83
CA ASP A 378 -23.74 -15.35 23.85
C ASP A 378 -24.88 -16.34 24.11
N TYR A 379 -26.04 -15.83 24.57
CA TYR A 379 -27.24 -16.60 24.85
C TYR A 379 -28.49 -15.85 24.35
N ALA A 380 -29.54 -16.57 24.03
CA ALA A 380 -30.86 -15.96 24.07
C ALA A 380 -31.15 -15.52 25.51
N VAL A 381 -31.32 -14.21 25.69
CA VAL A 381 -31.44 -13.60 27.04
C VAL A 381 -32.76 -14.00 27.70
N LYS A 382 -33.81 -14.08 26.88
CA LYS A 382 -35.16 -14.45 27.28
C LYS A 382 -35.71 -15.54 26.36
N HIS A 383 -36.65 -16.33 26.88
CA HIS A 383 -37.42 -17.27 26.11
C HIS A 383 -38.90 -17.18 26.54
N THR A 384 -39.76 -18.00 25.92
CA THR A 384 -41.21 -17.99 26.19
C THR A 384 -41.75 -16.56 25.99
N VAL A 385 -41.40 -15.95 24.89
CA VAL A 385 -41.76 -14.60 24.48
C VAL A 385 -42.09 -14.59 22.99
N SER A 386 -43.18 -13.91 22.63
CA SER A 386 -43.54 -13.76 21.23
C SER A 386 -42.74 -12.64 20.55
N TRP A 387 -42.66 -12.74 19.21
CA TRP A 387 -42.08 -11.68 18.40
C TRP A 387 -42.81 -10.34 18.60
N ASN A 388 -44.17 -10.40 18.69
CA ASN A 388 -45.01 -9.22 18.90
C ASN A 388 -44.73 -8.55 20.27
N ASP A 389 -44.51 -9.33 21.32
CA ASP A 389 -44.14 -8.76 22.63
C ASP A 389 -42.81 -8.02 22.56
N LEU A 390 -41.81 -8.58 21.88
CA LEU A 390 -40.53 -7.97 21.66
C LEU A 390 -40.66 -6.71 20.80
N ASN A 391 -41.47 -6.75 19.75
CA ASN A 391 -41.69 -5.60 18.87
C ASN A 391 -42.41 -4.46 19.61
N THR A 392 -43.41 -4.78 20.44
CA THR A 392 -44.09 -3.79 21.29
C THR A 392 -43.13 -3.11 22.29
N ALA A 393 -42.08 -3.80 22.70
CA ALA A 393 -41.03 -3.30 23.57
C ALA A 393 -39.85 -2.60 22.79
N ASP A 394 -40.05 -2.35 21.50
CA ASP A 394 -39.04 -1.77 20.58
C ASP A 394 -37.74 -2.60 20.42
N LEU A 395 -37.77 -3.88 20.75
CA LEU A 395 -36.59 -4.75 20.79
C LEU A 395 -36.32 -5.52 19.50
N ILE A 396 -37.23 -5.49 18.52
CA ILE A 396 -37.00 -6.10 17.22
C ILE A 396 -36.18 -5.17 16.31
N PHE A 397 -36.64 -3.93 16.12
CA PHE A 397 -36.00 -2.99 15.19
C PHE A 397 -35.04 -2.00 15.85
N GLY A 398 -35.13 -1.81 17.16
CA GLY A 398 -34.14 -1.07 17.91
C GLY A 398 -34.65 -0.23 19.04
N LYS A 399 -33.99 -0.35 20.18
CA LYS A 399 -34.17 0.44 21.38
C LYS A 399 -32.84 1.07 21.76
N ASP A 400 -32.83 2.36 22.07
CA ASP A 400 -31.63 3.05 22.48
C ASP A 400 -31.08 2.48 23.79
N TYR A 401 -29.77 2.26 23.81
CA TYR A 401 -29.06 1.72 24.96
C TYR A 401 -27.72 2.45 25.08
N VAL A 402 -27.43 3.00 26.25
CA VAL A 402 -26.16 3.67 26.53
C VAL A 402 -25.43 2.91 27.62
N ALA A 403 -24.19 2.51 27.34
CA ALA A 403 -23.32 1.86 28.29
C ALA A 403 -21.89 2.43 28.20
N GLY A 404 -21.31 2.80 29.33
CA GLY A 404 -19.94 3.34 29.39
C GLY A 404 -19.73 4.58 28.55
N GLY A 405 -20.75 5.39 28.31
CA GLY A 405 -20.71 6.57 27.44
C GLY A 405 -20.85 6.29 25.94
N VAL A 406 -21.00 5.03 25.56
CA VAL A 406 -21.21 4.61 24.15
C VAL A 406 -22.70 4.38 23.90
N GLY A 407 -23.21 4.95 22.82
CA GLY A 407 -24.58 4.73 22.34
C GLY A 407 -24.67 3.48 21.47
N TYR A 408 -25.61 2.60 21.81
CA TYR A 408 -25.91 1.38 21.06
C TYR A 408 -27.39 1.36 20.68
N THR A 409 -27.73 0.56 19.69
CA THR A 409 -29.08 0.10 19.46
C THR A 409 -29.22 -1.36 19.89
N LEU A 410 -30.04 -1.63 20.90
CA LEU A 410 -30.36 -3.00 21.34
C LEU A 410 -31.53 -3.53 20.51
N ARG A 411 -31.31 -4.62 19.77
CA ARG A 411 -32.30 -5.15 18.84
C ARG A 411 -32.06 -6.61 18.47
N ALA A 412 -33.03 -7.21 17.82
CA ALA A 412 -32.84 -8.48 17.16
C ALA A 412 -31.94 -8.34 15.90
N PRO A 413 -31.18 -9.35 15.53
CA PRO A 413 -30.42 -9.34 14.28
C PRO A 413 -31.32 -9.55 13.06
N SER A 414 -30.86 -9.12 11.88
CA SER A 414 -31.42 -9.63 10.62
C SER A 414 -30.95 -11.06 10.39
N VAL A 415 -31.83 -11.92 9.90
CA VAL A 415 -31.60 -13.37 9.79
C VAL A 415 -31.96 -13.96 8.43
N GLY A 416 -32.48 -13.13 7.52
CA GLY A 416 -33.03 -13.57 6.22
C GLY A 416 -34.52 -13.92 6.29
N SER A 417 -35.25 -13.59 5.22
CA SER A 417 -36.71 -13.81 5.11
C SER A 417 -37.08 -15.17 4.54
N ASP A 418 -36.15 -15.84 3.89
CA ASP A 418 -36.30 -17.17 3.35
C ASP A 418 -35.05 -18.01 3.64
N ARG A 419 -35.02 -19.22 3.17
CA ARG A 419 -33.95 -20.17 3.43
C ARG A 419 -33.27 -20.65 2.16
N THR A 420 -31.97 -20.93 2.24
CA THR A 420 -31.21 -21.71 1.27
C THR A 420 -30.66 -22.96 1.93
N GLY A 421 -30.62 -24.07 1.22
CA GLY A 421 -30.14 -25.34 1.76
C GLY A 421 -31.21 -26.14 2.51
N LEU A 422 -30.79 -27.20 3.17
CA LEU A 422 -31.62 -28.13 3.86
C LEU A 422 -31.11 -28.41 5.28
N ASN A 423 -32.01 -28.40 6.25
CA ASN A 423 -31.74 -28.75 7.65
C ASN A 423 -30.62 -27.89 8.26
N GLU A 424 -29.58 -28.53 8.74
CA GLU A 424 -28.44 -27.87 9.46
C GLU A 424 -27.58 -26.96 8.58
N SER A 425 -27.70 -27.11 7.24
CA SER A 425 -26.98 -26.25 6.29
C SER A 425 -27.81 -25.07 5.80
N GLN A 426 -29.00 -24.85 6.34
CA GLN A 426 -29.86 -23.72 5.92
C GLN A 426 -29.26 -22.39 6.27
N ARG A 427 -29.27 -21.50 5.31
CA ARG A 427 -28.87 -20.09 5.45
C ARG A 427 -30.07 -19.18 5.18
N GLY A 428 -30.01 -17.99 5.71
CA GLY A 428 -31.03 -16.98 5.42
C GLY A 428 -30.84 -16.36 4.03
N THR A 429 -31.92 -16.08 3.36
CA THR A 429 -31.92 -15.33 2.09
C THR A 429 -32.65 -14.01 2.32
N PRO A 430 -32.07 -12.87 1.95
CA PRO A 430 -30.71 -12.70 1.38
C PRO A 430 -29.59 -13.03 2.38
N GLN A 431 -28.49 -13.54 1.87
CA GLN A 431 -27.33 -13.94 2.69
C GLN A 431 -26.52 -12.73 3.21
N SER A 432 -26.89 -11.52 2.80
CA SER A 432 -26.39 -10.26 3.38
C SER A 432 -27.04 -9.92 4.73
N ASN A 433 -27.74 -10.87 5.37
CA ASN A 433 -28.26 -10.71 6.72
C ASN A 433 -27.11 -10.77 7.75
N GLU A 434 -27.33 -10.18 8.90
CA GLU A 434 -26.31 -10.08 9.96
C GLU A 434 -25.91 -11.44 10.53
N TRP A 435 -26.89 -12.35 10.75
CA TRP A 435 -26.63 -13.66 11.33
C TRP A 435 -25.67 -14.50 10.49
N ASP A 436 -25.94 -14.63 9.19
CA ASP A 436 -25.06 -15.37 8.29
C ASP A 436 -23.68 -14.68 8.13
N LYS A 437 -23.63 -13.35 8.08
CA LYS A 437 -22.37 -12.59 8.03
C LYS A 437 -21.51 -12.79 9.27
N LEU A 438 -22.10 -12.86 10.44
CA LEU A 438 -21.39 -13.17 11.69
C LEU A 438 -20.79 -14.58 11.64
N LEU A 439 -21.55 -15.58 11.19
CA LEU A 439 -21.08 -16.96 11.05
C LEU A 439 -20.03 -17.13 9.97
N ASP A 440 -20.16 -16.41 8.85
CA ASP A 440 -19.15 -16.41 7.78
C ASP A 440 -17.81 -15.83 8.25
N LYS A 441 -17.85 -14.85 9.15
CA LYS A 441 -16.67 -14.31 9.80
C LYS A 441 -15.99 -15.31 10.72
N ASN A 442 -16.76 -15.91 11.60
CA ASN A 442 -16.30 -16.97 12.50
C ASN A 442 -17.50 -17.71 13.10
N ASP A 443 -17.55 -19.03 12.94
CA ASP A 443 -18.61 -19.90 13.47
C ASP A 443 -18.77 -19.77 14.99
N GLY A 444 -17.72 -19.41 15.71
CA GLY A 444 -17.73 -19.27 17.17
C GLY A 444 -18.34 -17.97 17.67
N TYR A 445 -18.73 -17.03 16.81
CA TYR A 445 -19.30 -15.74 17.25
C TYR A 445 -20.73 -15.88 17.76
N ILE A 446 -21.52 -16.83 17.24
CA ILE A 446 -22.86 -17.14 17.71
C ILE A 446 -22.82 -18.43 18.52
N LYS A 447 -23.16 -18.32 19.80
CA LYS A 447 -22.98 -19.40 20.80
C LYS A 447 -24.31 -19.83 21.40
N ASN A 448 -24.33 -20.99 22.06
CA ASN A 448 -25.42 -21.48 22.89
C ASN A 448 -26.78 -21.48 22.19
N TRP A 449 -26.79 -21.74 20.89
CA TRP A 449 -27.99 -21.84 20.05
C TRP A 449 -28.64 -23.22 20.14
N ASN A 450 -27.98 -24.20 20.70
CA ASN A 450 -28.44 -25.57 20.76
C ASN A 450 -29.75 -25.65 21.56
N TRP A 451 -30.78 -26.15 20.94
CA TRP A 451 -32.15 -26.23 21.46
C TRP A 451 -32.83 -24.88 21.75
N MET A 452 -32.28 -23.79 21.26
CA MET A 452 -32.83 -22.45 21.44
C MET A 452 -32.82 -21.69 20.11
N ALA A 453 -33.97 -21.43 19.52
CA ALA A 453 -34.10 -20.56 18.36
C ALA A 453 -34.15 -19.09 18.80
N SER A 454 -33.59 -18.21 18.00
CA SER A 454 -33.59 -16.77 18.25
C SER A 454 -34.48 -16.04 17.24
N TRP A 455 -35.29 -15.12 17.75
CA TRP A 455 -36.06 -14.24 16.89
C TRP A 455 -35.18 -13.30 16.07
N GLY A 456 -35.49 -13.18 14.79
CA GLY A 456 -34.87 -12.19 13.89
C GLY A 456 -35.84 -11.06 13.53
N GLN A 457 -35.36 -10.10 12.79
CA GLN A 457 -36.13 -8.95 12.29
C GLN A 457 -37.03 -9.32 11.10
N ASP A 458 -36.61 -10.30 10.30
CA ASP A 458 -37.19 -10.57 9.01
C ASP A 458 -38.56 -11.24 9.12
N THR A 459 -39.51 -10.83 8.24
CA THR A 459 -40.75 -11.54 7.99
C THR A 459 -40.51 -12.62 6.94
N ARG A 460 -41.26 -13.69 7.02
CA ARG A 460 -41.20 -14.82 6.09
C ARG A 460 -41.85 -14.49 4.76
#